data_6878eb3e02abcfd17f51ba3f4863a4c2
#
_entry.id   6878eb3e02abcfd17f51ba3f4863a4c2
#
_cell.length_a   1.000
_cell.length_b   1.000
_cell.length_c   1.000
_cell.angle_alpha   90.00
_cell.angle_beta   90.00
_cell.angle_gamma   90.00
#
_symmetry.space_group_name_H-M   'P 1'
#
loop_
_entity.id
_entity.type
_entity.pdbx_description
1 polymer ?
#
loop_
_entity_poly.entity_id
_entity_poly.type
_entity_poly.pdbx_seq_one_letter_code
_entity_poly.pdbx_strand_id
1 'polypeptide(L)'
;DVELLQRLIQVTPHKNMLDFLKHHFHRVGDVTAQKFLEFSGLSPSKNPKKLSHEEIVRLMHNLKKFKDFLPPDASCLSPLGEELLKAGISKELKPEYLVVHQRKPATYAGHPFIIELGIAYGGEVPSKGSFVIYRFANRIPLLYDEASDVSFRVINAMNWRRYKVSLDMPIAIVVHICSTKVPYKTVGKEFIADRPEVRREIANALREAARQLQHFLSKREHVDKERKRLGIFAKYLPKIAQFSANLAGKEKLPDIDKLLKSVQKYGEET
;
A
#
# COMPACT_ATOMS: atom_id res chain seq x y z
N ASP A 1 -3.00 16.82 19.59
CA ASP A 1 -2.80 16.75 21.02
C ASP A 1 -3.24 18.07 21.67
N VAL A 2 -4.00 18.01 22.76
CA VAL A 2 -4.59 19.19 23.45
C VAL A 2 -3.49 20.08 23.99
N GLU A 3 -2.45 19.50 24.59
CA GLU A 3 -1.32 20.23 25.16
C GLU A 3 -0.58 21.07 24.10
N LEU A 4 -0.35 20.48 22.93
CA LEU A 4 0.30 21.19 21.82
C LEU A 4 -0.56 22.36 21.32
N LEU A 5 -1.88 22.17 21.27
CA LEU A 5 -2.80 23.25 20.91
C LEU A 5 -2.81 24.38 21.96
N GLN A 6 -2.77 24.03 23.24
CA GLN A 6 -2.65 25.01 24.32
C GLN A 6 -1.37 25.84 24.22
N ARG A 7 -0.22 25.18 23.99
CA ARG A 7 1.05 25.89 23.78
C ARG A 7 1.01 26.83 22.55
N LEU A 8 0.41 26.36 21.47
CA LEU A 8 0.24 27.16 20.25
C LEU A 8 -0.60 28.42 20.52
N ILE A 9 -1.70 28.28 21.28
CA ILE A 9 -2.58 29.37 21.71
C ILE A 9 -1.84 30.38 22.60
N GLN A 10 -0.98 29.92 23.50
CA GLN A 10 -0.20 30.79 24.38
C GLN A 10 0.81 31.64 23.62
N VAL A 11 1.48 31.08 22.60
CA VAL A 11 2.56 31.72 21.85
C VAL A 11 2.04 32.57 20.70
N THR A 12 0.80 32.35 20.24
CA THR A 12 0.26 33.06 19.06
C THR A 12 0.22 34.58 19.24
N PRO A 13 0.65 35.37 18.23
CA PRO A 13 0.47 36.81 18.21
C PRO A 13 -0.94 37.24 17.76
N HIS A 14 -1.72 36.31 17.19
CA HIS A 14 -3.02 36.61 16.58
C HIS A 14 -4.12 36.79 17.63
N LYS A 15 -4.94 37.82 17.43
CA LYS A 15 -5.99 38.23 18.37
C LYS A 15 -7.36 37.66 18.04
N ASN A 16 -7.54 36.99 16.90
CA ASN A 16 -8.79 36.38 16.50
C ASN A 16 -8.57 34.92 16.04
N MET A 17 -9.63 34.11 16.08
CA MET A 17 -9.58 32.69 15.73
C MET A 17 -9.39 32.48 14.24
N LEU A 18 -9.87 33.38 13.38
CA LEU A 18 -9.71 33.27 11.94
C LEU A 18 -8.23 33.31 11.55
N ASP A 19 -7.52 34.37 11.99
CA ASP A 19 -6.09 34.53 11.71
C ASP A 19 -5.25 33.46 12.41
N PHE A 20 -5.64 33.07 13.60
CA PHE A 20 -5.00 31.95 14.30
C PHE A 20 -5.01 30.67 13.45
N LEU A 21 -6.14 30.29 12.88
CA LEU A 21 -6.25 29.11 12.04
C LEU A 21 -5.47 29.26 10.74
N LYS A 22 -5.56 30.41 10.08
CA LYS A 22 -4.86 30.64 8.79
C LYS A 22 -3.34 30.60 8.90
N HIS A 23 -2.78 31.10 10.00
CA HIS A 23 -1.31 31.21 10.14
C HIS A 23 -0.68 30.00 10.84
N HIS A 24 -1.42 29.29 11.66
CA HIS A 24 -0.88 28.13 12.37
C HIS A 24 -1.22 26.78 11.74
N PHE A 25 -2.20 26.74 10.83
CA PHE A 25 -2.56 25.49 10.14
C PHE A 25 -2.28 25.61 8.64
N HIS A 26 -1.52 24.65 8.16
CA HIS A 26 -1.12 24.64 6.76
C HIS A 26 -2.32 24.37 5.83
N ARG A 27 -2.38 25.09 4.70
CA ARG A 27 -3.45 25.00 3.69
C ARG A 27 -4.85 25.34 4.21
N VAL A 28 -4.95 26.15 5.25
CA VAL A 28 -6.19 26.70 5.77
C VAL A 28 -6.32 28.16 5.35
N GLY A 29 -7.15 28.41 4.32
CA GLY A 29 -7.50 29.77 3.88
C GLY A 29 -8.76 30.30 4.56
N ASP A 30 -9.21 31.51 4.20
CA ASP A 30 -10.37 32.18 4.80
C ASP A 30 -11.63 31.31 4.77
N VAL A 31 -11.96 30.74 3.61
CA VAL A 31 -13.16 29.92 3.43
C VAL A 31 -13.13 28.67 4.33
N THR A 32 -12.00 27.97 4.37
CA THR A 32 -11.86 26.74 5.18
C THR A 32 -11.87 27.07 6.67
N ALA A 33 -11.21 28.17 7.08
CA ALA A 33 -11.20 28.61 8.47
C ALA A 33 -12.60 29.00 8.94
N GLN A 34 -13.37 29.74 8.14
CA GLN A 34 -14.75 30.11 8.47
C GLN A 34 -15.64 28.88 8.62
N LYS A 35 -15.65 27.97 7.64
CA LYS A 35 -16.42 26.72 7.71
C LYS A 35 -16.06 25.89 8.95
N PHE A 36 -14.79 25.82 9.29
CA PHE A 36 -14.35 25.10 10.48
C PHE A 36 -14.81 25.78 11.78
N LEU A 37 -14.77 27.10 11.86
CA LEU A 37 -15.25 27.86 13.02
C LEU A 37 -16.76 27.74 13.20
N GLU A 38 -17.54 27.79 12.12
CA GLU A 38 -18.98 27.50 12.13
C GLU A 38 -19.25 26.06 12.63
N PHE A 39 -18.54 25.07 12.08
CA PHE A 39 -18.63 23.67 12.52
C PHE A 39 -18.30 23.50 14.02
N SER A 40 -17.36 24.29 14.52
CA SER A 40 -16.91 24.23 15.93
C SER A 40 -17.75 25.07 16.87
N GLY A 41 -18.67 25.91 16.35
CA GLY A 41 -19.48 26.84 17.15
C GLY A 41 -18.65 27.93 17.82
N LEU A 42 -17.56 28.36 17.19
CA LEU A 42 -16.66 29.40 17.68
C LEU A 42 -16.74 30.64 16.81
N SER A 43 -16.81 31.83 17.44
CA SER A 43 -16.80 33.09 16.72
C SER A 43 -15.43 33.36 16.06
N PRO A 44 -15.37 33.74 14.77
CA PRO A 44 -14.14 34.11 14.08
C PRO A 44 -13.34 35.21 14.77
N SER A 45 -14.02 36.15 15.41
CA SER A 45 -13.42 37.30 16.12
C SER A 45 -12.96 36.98 17.54
N LYS A 46 -13.28 35.78 18.09
CA LYS A 46 -12.90 35.39 19.45
C LYS A 46 -11.37 35.32 19.57
N ASN A 47 -10.85 35.87 20.68
CA ASN A 47 -9.41 35.79 20.95
C ASN A 47 -9.02 34.37 21.36
N PRO A 48 -8.05 33.71 20.69
CA PRO A 48 -7.60 32.37 21.06
C PRO A 48 -7.19 32.24 22.53
N LYS A 49 -6.52 33.25 23.08
CA LYS A 49 -6.06 33.24 24.48
C LYS A 49 -7.19 33.32 25.53
N LYS A 50 -8.41 33.63 25.12
CA LYS A 50 -9.61 33.67 25.95
C LYS A 50 -10.45 32.39 25.85
N LEU A 51 -9.98 31.36 25.23
CA LEU A 51 -10.64 30.05 25.18
C LEU A 51 -10.52 29.37 26.54
N SER A 52 -11.63 28.81 27.01
CA SER A 52 -11.62 27.94 28.21
C SER A 52 -10.97 26.59 27.88
N HIS A 53 -10.55 25.85 28.89
CA HIS A 53 -9.99 24.51 28.71
C HIS A 53 -10.97 23.58 27.95
N GLU A 54 -12.24 23.63 28.28
CA GLU A 54 -13.29 22.85 27.64
C GLU A 54 -13.43 23.20 26.14
N GLU A 55 -13.34 24.49 25.82
CA GLU A 55 -13.37 24.93 24.41
C GLU A 55 -12.15 24.45 23.64
N ILE A 56 -10.98 24.41 24.24
CA ILE A 56 -9.75 23.89 23.62
C ILE A 56 -9.85 22.38 23.37
N VAL A 57 -10.38 21.62 24.32
CA VAL A 57 -10.63 20.18 24.15
C VAL A 57 -11.63 19.93 23.04
N ARG A 58 -12.74 20.69 23.01
CA ARG A 58 -13.74 20.62 21.93
C ARG A 58 -13.17 21.01 20.57
N LEU A 59 -12.36 22.06 20.53
CA LEU A 59 -11.67 22.50 19.31
C LEU A 59 -10.75 21.39 18.77
N MET A 60 -9.98 20.75 19.63
CA MET A 60 -9.11 19.64 19.24
C MET A 60 -9.89 18.42 18.73
N HIS A 61 -11.03 18.12 19.34
CA HIS A 61 -11.90 17.06 18.87
C HIS A 61 -12.50 17.37 17.49
N ASN A 62 -12.92 18.62 17.28
CA ASN A 62 -13.49 19.10 16.02
C ASN A 62 -12.42 19.13 14.91
N LEU A 63 -11.16 19.50 15.21
CA LEU A 63 -10.04 19.42 14.27
C LEU A 63 -9.84 18.00 13.69
N LYS A 64 -10.10 16.96 14.50
CA LYS A 64 -10.00 15.56 14.04
C LYS A 64 -11.22 15.11 13.23
N LYS A 65 -12.39 15.70 13.45
CA LYS A 65 -13.65 15.31 12.79
C LYS A 65 -13.91 16.05 11.49
N PHE A 66 -13.40 17.25 11.35
CA PHE A 66 -13.65 18.09 10.19
C PHE A 66 -12.96 17.53 8.94
N LYS A 67 -13.74 17.23 7.90
CA LYS A 67 -13.28 16.51 6.70
C LYS A 67 -12.83 17.40 5.56
N ASP A 68 -13.15 18.72 5.62
CA ASP A 68 -12.86 19.64 4.52
C ASP A 68 -11.44 20.24 4.59
N PHE A 69 -10.63 19.82 5.54
CA PHE A 69 -9.21 20.16 5.52
C PHE A 69 -8.52 19.46 4.37
N LEU A 70 -7.76 20.22 3.60
CA LEU A 70 -6.93 19.67 2.54
C LEU A 70 -5.83 18.78 3.13
N PRO A 71 -5.42 17.72 2.42
CA PRO A 71 -4.28 16.91 2.84
C PRO A 71 -3.02 17.78 2.95
N PRO A 72 -2.05 17.38 3.80
CA PRO A 72 -0.83 18.15 3.99
C PRO A 72 -0.08 18.34 2.68
N ASP A 73 0.60 19.46 2.55
CA ASP A 73 1.50 19.68 1.43
C ASP A 73 2.76 18.83 1.58
N ALA A 74 3.09 18.12 0.53
CA ALA A 74 4.26 17.27 0.46
C ALA A 74 5.39 17.87 -0.40
N SER A 75 5.28 19.13 -0.81
CA SER A 75 6.28 19.81 -1.66
C SER A 75 7.68 19.84 -1.03
N CYS A 76 7.75 19.79 0.30
CA CYS A 76 9.01 19.70 1.05
C CYS A 76 9.60 18.28 1.08
N LEU A 77 8.89 17.26 0.63
CA LEU A 77 9.36 15.88 0.60
C LEU A 77 9.96 15.53 -0.76
N SER A 78 10.96 14.67 -0.75
CA SER A 78 11.58 14.14 -1.95
C SER A 78 11.48 12.60 -1.94
N PRO A 79 10.30 12.02 -2.21
CA PRO A 79 10.14 10.56 -2.34
C PRO A 79 10.96 10.04 -3.53
N LEU A 80 11.13 8.73 -3.62
CA LEU A 80 11.76 8.09 -4.79
C LEU A 80 10.86 8.21 -6.03
N GLY A 81 9.56 8.07 -5.82
CA GLY A 81 8.59 7.90 -6.89
C GLY A 81 8.47 6.45 -7.35
N GLU A 82 7.30 6.11 -7.90
CA GLU A 82 7.01 4.74 -8.31
C GLU A 82 7.97 4.23 -9.40
N GLU A 83 8.36 5.10 -10.34
CA GLU A 83 9.24 4.73 -11.46
C GLU A 83 10.65 4.34 -10.99
N LEU A 84 11.29 5.18 -10.16
CA LEU A 84 12.64 4.90 -9.65
C LEU A 84 12.64 3.68 -8.73
N LEU A 85 11.62 3.57 -7.86
CA LEU A 85 11.51 2.42 -6.97
C LEU A 85 11.31 1.14 -7.77
N LYS A 86 10.47 1.17 -8.81
CA LYS A 86 10.26 0.05 -9.73
C LYS A 86 11.54 -0.32 -10.47
N ALA A 87 12.27 0.66 -11.00
CA ALA A 87 13.53 0.43 -11.70
C ALA A 87 14.58 -0.21 -10.78
N GLY A 88 14.72 0.31 -9.55
CA GLY A 88 15.64 -0.23 -8.54
C GLY A 88 15.33 -1.68 -8.18
N ILE A 89 14.08 -2.00 -7.87
CA ILE A 89 13.65 -3.36 -7.53
C ILE A 89 13.85 -4.31 -8.72
N SER A 90 13.50 -3.87 -9.94
CA SER A 90 13.66 -4.68 -11.15
C SER A 90 15.12 -5.01 -11.44
N LYS A 91 16.02 -4.04 -11.21
CA LYS A 91 17.47 -4.24 -11.43
C LYS A 91 18.07 -5.23 -10.44
N GLU A 92 17.73 -5.12 -9.16
CA GLU A 92 18.36 -5.90 -8.08
C GLU A 92 17.74 -7.30 -7.91
N LEU A 93 16.43 -7.44 -8.10
CA LEU A 93 15.70 -8.68 -7.81
C LEU A 93 15.19 -9.41 -9.06
N LYS A 94 15.21 -8.76 -10.22
CA LYS A 94 14.71 -9.28 -11.51
C LYS A 94 13.43 -10.13 -11.34
N PRO A 95 12.39 -9.57 -10.72
CA PRO A 95 11.19 -10.32 -10.41
C PRO A 95 10.38 -10.65 -11.66
N GLU A 96 9.61 -11.74 -11.60
CA GLU A 96 8.64 -12.10 -12.62
C GLU A 96 7.43 -11.12 -12.62
N TYR A 97 7.04 -10.68 -11.43
CA TYR A 97 5.98 -9.70 -11.25
C TYR A 97 6.40 -8.66 -10.21
N LEU A 98 6.11 -7.41 -10.51
CA LEU A 98 6.42 -6.28 -9.63
C LEU A 98 5.26 -5.29 -9.61
N VAL A 99 4.82 -4.93 -8.42
CA VAL A 99 3.89 -3.85 -8.18
C VAL A 99 4.51 -2.85 -7.21
N VAL A 100 4.37 -1.57 -7.52
CA VAL A 100 4.84 -0.46 -6.68
C VAL A 100 3.70 0.53 -6.49
N HIS A 101 3.56 1.04 -5.28
CA HIS A 101 2.58 2.05 -4.93
C HIS A 101 3.20 3.14 -4.08
N GLN A 102 2.90 4.40 -4.43
CA GLN A 102 3.14 5.57 -3.60
C GLN A 102 1.82 6.03 -2.98
N ARG A 103 1.79 6.14 -1.66
CA ARG A 103 0.63 6.65 -0.93
C ARG A 103 0.54 8.17 -1.02
N LYS A 104 -0.67 8.70 -0.90
CA LYS A 104 -0.87 10.14 -0.73
C LYS A 104 -0.20 10.60 0.57
N PRO A 105 0.27 11.86 0.62
CA PRO A 105 0.85 12.41 1.82
C PRO A 105 -0.08 12.29 3.03
N ALA A 106 0.47 11.87 4.16
CA ALA A 106 -0.18 11.85 5.46
C ALA A 106 0.65 12.64 6.47
N THR A 107 0.15 12.82 7.66
CA THR A 107 0.83 13.55 8.74
C THR A 107 0.97 12.71 9.99
N TYR A 108 2.10 12.85 10.64
CA TYR A 108 2.38 12.34 11.97
C TYR A 108 2.98 13.47 12.82
N ALA A 109 2.37 13.78 13.96
CA ALA A 109 2.80 14.86 14.86
C ALA A 109 3.06 16.21 14.16
N GLY A 110 2.27 16.56 13.13
CA GLY A 110 2.43 17.78 12.34
C GLY A 110 3.46 17.70 11.23
N HIS A 111 4.21 16.61 11.08
CA HIS A 111 5.18 16.40 10.01
C HIS A 111 4.58 15.57 8.87
N PRO A 112 4.70 16.00 7.61
CA PRO A 112 4.25 15.24 6.47
C PRO A 112 5.14 14.01 6.26
N PHE A 113 4.53 12.94 5.78
CA PHE A 113 5.25 11.75 5.33
C PHE A 113 4.53 11.08 4.15
N ILE A 114 5.30 10.35 3.35
CA ILE A 114 4.82 9.54 2.23
C ILE A 114 5.35 8.12 2.44
N ILE A 115 4.48 7.13 2.21
CA ILE A 115 4.86 5.72 2.15
C ILE A 115 4.91 5.29 0.69
N GLU A 116 6.01 4.66 0.31
CA GLU A 116 6.21 3.98 -0.97
C GLU A 116 6.45 2.50 -0.67
N LEU A 117 5.74 1.63 -1.37
CA LEU A 117 5.80 0.19 -1.13
C LEU A 117 5.86 -0.57 -2.45
N GLY A 118 6.77 -1.54 -2.53
CA GLY A 118 6.87 -2.47 -3.65
C GLY A 118 6.71 -3.91 -3.18
N ILE A 119 6.02 -4.74 -3.98
CA ILE A 119 6.00 -6.20 -3.83
C ILE A 119 6.58 -6.81 -5.10
N ALA A 120 7.67 -7.53 -4.96
CA ALA A 120 8.32 -8.30 -6.01
C ALA A 120 8.04 -9.79 -5.82
N TYR A 121 7.67 -10.49 -6.88
CA TYR A 121 7.35 -11.92 -6.87
C TYR A 121 8.13 -12.67 -7.97
N GLY A 122 8.68 -13.82 -7.62
CA GLY A 122 9.35 -14.70 -8.58
C GLY A 122 10.72 -14.19 -9.05
N GLY A 123 11.19 -14.74 -10.16
CA GLY A 123 12.50 -14.38 -10.72
C GLY A 123 13.66 -14.76 -9.78
N GLU A 124 14.56 -13.82 -9.50
CA GLU A 124 15.73 -14.02 -8.62
C GLU A 124 15.41 -13.76 -7.13
N VAL A 125 14.12 -13.53 -6.77
CA VAL A 125 13.71 -13.33 -5.37
C VAL A 125 13.90 -14.61 -4.58
N PRO A 126 14.63 -14.59 -3.43
CA PRO A 126 14.87 -15.79 -2.61
C PRO A 126 13.57 -16.33 -2.00
N SER A 127 13.42 -17.66 -2.01
CA SER A 127 12.38 -18.37 -1.25
C SER A 127 13.02 -19.01 0.00
N LYS A 128 12.72 -18.46 1.18
CA LYS A 128 13.32 -18.89 2.46
C LYS A 128 12.29 -19.31 3.51
N GLY A 129 11.03 -19.61 3.10
CA GLY A 129 9.94 -19.85 4.04
C GLY A 129 9.46 -18.62 4.81
N SER A 130 9.96 -17.45 4.44
CA SER A 130 9.54 -16.14 4.95
C SER A 130 9.72 -15.08 3.87
N PHE A 131 8.99 -13.97 3.97
CA PHE A 131 9.18 -12.85 3.06
C PHE A 131 10.51 -12.15 3.31
N VAL A 132 11.16 -11.73 2.23
CA VAL A 132 12.32 -10.85 2.31
C VAL A 132 11.82 -9.41 2.43
N ILE A 133 12.23 -8.70 3.47
CA ILE A 133 11.75 -7.35 3.73
C ILE A 133 12.91 -6.37 3.63
N TYR A 134 12.78 -5.39 2.75
CA TYR A 134 13.70 -4.26 2.62
C TYR A 134 13.03 -3.00 3.16
N ARG A 135 13.68 -2.33 4.11
CA ARG A 135 13.13 -1.15 4.78
C ARG A 135 14.05 0.04 4.57
N PHE A 136 13.46 1.17 4.20
CA PHE A 136 14.18 2.41 3.94
C PHE A 136 13.48 3.59 4.60
N ALA A 137 14.25 4.53 5.11
CA ALA A 137 13.78 5.81 5.60
C ALA A 137 14.61 6.94 4.98
N ASN A 138 13.96 7.85 4.26
CA ASN A 138 14.62 8.91 3.51
C ASN A 138 15.80 8.38 2.67
N ARG A 139 15.56 7.27 1.94
CA ARG A 139 16.51 6.56 1.06
C ARG A 139 17.63 5.82 1.79
N ILE A 140 17.67 5.85 3.13
CA ILE A 140 18.66 5.14 3.94
C ILE A 140 18.10 3.77 4.30
N PRO A 141 18.86 2.67 4.08
CA PRO A 141 18.42 1.34 4.47
C PRO A 141 18.41 1.18 6.00
N LEU A 142 17.40 0.48 6.52
CA LEU A 142 17.28 0.11 7.92
C LEU A 142 17.69 -1.35 8.06
N LEU A 143 18.90 -1.59 8.56
CA LEU A 143 19.54 -2.91 8.55
C LEU A 143 19.33 -3.69 9.85
N TYR A 144 19.01 -3.01 10.95
CA TYR A 144 18.96 -3.59 12.28
C TYR A 144 17.55 -3.66 12.83
N ASP A 145 17.33 -4.50 13.84
CA ASP A 145 16.12 -4.65 14.66
C ASP A 145 14.81 -4.71 13.84
N GLU A 146 14.80 -5.60 12.85
CA GLU A 146 13.67 -5.78 11.93
C GLU A 146 12.37 -6.10 12.67
N ALA A 147 12.40 -6.96 13.69
CA ALA A 147 11.23 -7.41 14.41
C ALA A 147 10.49 -6.28 15.17
N SER A 148 11.21 -5.23 15.54
CA SER A 148 10.65 -4.06 16.24
C SER A 148 10.06 -3.02 15.29
N ASP A 149 10.39 -3.09 14.00
CA ASP A 149 9.94 -2.14 12.98
C ASP A 149 8.45 -2.25 12.68
N VAL A 150 7.79 -1.11 12.49
CA VAL A 150 6.36 -1.06 12.16
C VAL A 150 6.03 -1.79 10.86
N SER A 151 6.91 -1.75 9.86
CA SER A 151 6.69 -2.41 8.56
C SER A 151 6.66 -3.92 8.74
N PHE A 152 7.61 -4.49 9.48
CA PHE A 152 7.66 -5.91 9.80
C PHE A 152 6.40 -6.39 10.52
N ARG A 153 5.97 -5.61 11.54
CA ARG A 153 4.75 -5.94 12.30
C ARG A 153 3.50 -5.93 11.43
N VAL A 154 3.37 -4.94 10.54
CA VAL A 154 2.23 -4.83 9.62
C VAL A 154 2.21 -5.98 8.62
N ILE A 155 3.37 -6.32 8.05
CA ILE A 155 3.51 -7.41 7.07
C ILE A 155 3.14 -8.75 7.70
N ASN A 156 3.62 -9.04 8.91
CA ASN A 156 3.34 -10.29 9.60
C ASN A 156 1.91 -10.37 10.18
N ALA A 157 1.28 -9.24 10.50
CA ALA A 157 -0.10 -9.20 10.95
C ALA A 157 -1.13 -9.38 9.82
N MET A 158 -0.69 -9.34 8.56
CA MET A 158 -1.59 -9.42 7.41
C MET A 158 -2.02 -10.85 7.13
N ASN A 159 -3.31 -11.05 6.83
CA ASN A 159 -3.81 -12.36 6.38
C ASN A 159 -3.50 -12.57 4.88
N TRP A 160 -2.30 -13.10 4.60
CA TRP A 160 -1.80 -13.34 3.25
C TRP A 160 -2.58 -14.41 2.47
N ARG A 161 -3.17 -15.39 3.17
CA ARG A 161 -4.01 -16.44 2.54
C ARG A 161 -5.18 -15.85 1.76
N ARG A 162 -5.72 -14.73 2.23
CA ARG A 162 -6.79 -13.99 1.51
C ARG A 162 -6.35 -13.53 0.12
N TYR A 163 -5.06 -13.31 -0.08
CA TYR A 163 -4.46 -12.85 -1.34
C TYR A 163 -3.79 -13.99 -2.13
N LYS A 164 -4.09 -15.26 -1.79
CA LYS A 164 -3.47 -16.45 -2.39
C LYS A 164 -1.94 -16.49 -2.25
N VAL A 165 -1.43 -15.86 -1.21
CA VAL A 165 0.01 -15.81 -0.90
C VAL A 165 0.29 -16.73 0.27
N SER A 166 1.33 -17.57 0.13
CA SER A 166 1.93 -18.38 1.20
C SER A 166 3.35 -17.91 1.49
N LEU A 167 3.86 -18.24 2.69
CA LEU A 167 5.21 -17.86 3.12
C LEU A 167 6.34 -18.53 2.31
N ASP A 168 6.00 -19.64 1.63
CA ASP A 168 6.97 -20.38 0.80
C ASP A 168 7.18 -19.73 -0.57
N MET A 169 6.34 -18.75 -0.94
CA MET A 169 6.47 -18.06 -2.22
C MET A 169 7.68 -17.12 -2.21
N PRO A 170 8.40 -17.00 -3.34
CA PRO A 170 9.52 -16.07 -3.49
C PRO A 170 9.00 -14.63 -3.57
N ILE A 171 8.80 -14.00 -2.41
CA ILE A 171 8.26 -12.63 -2.30
C ILE A 171 9.24 -11.76 -1.54
N ALA A 172 9.53 -10.60 -2.13
CA ALA A 172 10.23 -9.51 -1.47
C ALA A 172 9.31 -8.29 -1.35
N ILE A 173 9.31 -7.67 -0.17
CA ILE A 173 8.52 -6.48 0.12
C ILE A 173 9.48 -5.35 0.45
N VAL A 174 9.38 -4.26 -0.29
CA VAL A 174 10.18 -3.06 -0.10
C VAL A 174 9.28 -1.98 0.49
N VAL A 175 9.66 -1.41 1.62
CA VAL A 175 8.94 -0.31 2.27
C VAL A 175 9.88 0.88 2.42
N HIS A 176 9.49 2.01 1.88
CA HIS A 176 10.19 3.28 2.02
C HIS A 176 9.27 4.33 2.65
N ILE A 177 9.77 5.00 3.69
CA ILE A 177 9.14 6.18 4.28
C ILE A 177 9.96 7.43 3.93
N CYS A 178 9.31 8.43 3.36
CA CYS A 178 9.88 9.75 3.15
C CYS A 178 9.20 10.75 4.09
N SER A 179 9.94 11.42 4.97
CA SER A 179 9.39 12.37 5.94
C SER A 179 10.41 13.41 6.35
N THR A 180 9.94 14.62 6.67
CA THR A 180 10.78 15.65 7.32
C THR A 180 11.23 15.23 8.72
N LYS A 181 10.46 14.35 9.40
CA LYS A 181 10.79 13.79 10.71
C LYS A 181 10.30 12.35 10.81
N VAL A 182 11.18 11.42 10.45
CA VAL A 182 10.88 9.98 10.59
C VAL A 182 10.73 9.64 12.08
N PRO A 183 9.66 8.94 12.47
CA PRO A 183 9.42 8.57 13.87
C PRO A 183 10.31 7.38 14.29
N TYR A 184 11.60 7.58 14.42
CA TYR A 184 12.49 6.57 14.98
C TYR A 184 12.22 6.39 16.48
N LYS A 185 12.40 5.16 16.98
CA LYS A 185 12.26 4.87 18.41
C LYS A 185 13.58 5.03 19.16
N THR A 186 14.71 4.79 18.48
CA THR A 186 16.07 4.85 19.05
C THR A 186 16.86 5.99 18.44
N VAL A 187 17.87 6.49 19.16
CA VAL A 187 18.80 7.50 18.68
C VAL A 187 19.61 6.98 17.48
N GLY A 188 19.88 5.67 17.43
CA GLY A 188 20.59 4.99 16.35
C GLY A 188 19.81 4.89 15.03
N LYS A 189 18.55 5.35 14.98
CA LYS A 189 17.70 5.31 13.77
C LYS A 189 17.54 3.91 13.16
N GLU A 190 17.53 2.89 13.98
CA GLU A 190 17.58 1.47 13.56
C GLU A 190 16.25 0.99 12.99
N PHE A 191 15.12 1.48 13.54
CA PHE A 191 13.79 1.10 13.10
C PHE A 191 12.75 2.21 13.32
N ILE A 192 11.65 2.12 12.60
CA ILE A 192 10.54 3.06 12.66
C ILE A 192 9.59 2.65 13.78
N ALA A 193 9.28 3.61 14.67
CA ALA A 193 8.35 3.41 15.76
C ALA A 193 6.95 3.09 15.25
N ASP A 194 6.26 2.22 15.97
CA ASP A 194 4.89 1.83 15.67
C ASP A 194 3.91 2.97 16.05
N ARG A 195 3.64 3.82 15.07
CA ARG A 195 2.68 4.92 15.17
C ARG A 195 1.43 4.60 14.37
N PRO A 196 0.23 4.86 14.92
CA PRO A 196 -1.04 4.51 14.27
C PRO A 196 -1.17 5.06 12.85
N GLU A 197 -0.72 6.29 12.62
CA GLU A 197 -0.78 6.96 11.32
C GLU A 197 0.11 6.25 10.29
N VAL A 198 1.36 5.94 10.67
CA VAL A 198 2.35 5.26 9.83
C VAL A 198 1.91 3.82 9.56
N ARG A 199 1.49 3.11 10.61
CA ARG A 199 0.95 1.74 10.50
C ARG A 199 -0.20 1.68 9.52
N ARG A 200 -1.15 2.61 9.60
CA ARG A 200 -2.31 2.68 8.72
C ARG A 200 -1.93 2.85 7.26
N GLU A 201 -1.00 3.77 6.96
CA GLU A 201 -0.59 4.02 5.57
C GLU A 201 0.21 2.85 4.99
N ILE A 202 1.10 2.22 5.76
CA ILE A 202 1.80 0.99 5.35
C ILE A 202 0.79 -0.13 5.09
N ALA A 203 -0.18 -0.34 6.00
CA ALA A 203 -1.19 -1.37 5.84
C ALA A 203 -2.09 -1.14 4.62
N ASN A 204 -2.42 0.11 4.30
CA ASN A 204 -3.21 0.45 3.12
C ASN A 204 -2.42 0.19 1.83
N ALA A 205 -1.15 0.64 1.76
CA ALA A 205 -0.27 0.35 0.64
C ALA A 205 -0.11 -1.15 0.41
N LEU A 206 0.13 -1.90 1.48
CA LEU A 206 0.32 -3.34 1.44
C LEU A 206 -0.92 -4.09 0.93
N ARG A 207 -2.12 -3.71 1.40
CA ARG A 207 -3.38 -4.31 0.93
C ARG A 207 -3.65 -4.02 -0.54
N GLU A 208 -3.30 -2.84 -1.01
CA GLU A 208 -3.45 -2.45 -2.41
C GLU A 208 -2.51 -3.24 -3.32
N ALA A 209 -1.23 -3.31 -2.97
CA ALA A 209 -0.25 -4.09 -3.68
C ALA A 209 -0.56 -5.60 -3.65
N ALA A 210 -1.00 -6.12 -2.51
CA ALA A 210 -1.38 -7.53 -2.37
C ALA A 210 -2.60 -7.90 -3.22
N ARG A 211 -3.59 -7.01 -3.42
CA ARG A 211 -4.71 -7.23 -4.34
C ARG A 211 -4.24 -7.36 -5.79
N GLN A 212 -3.29 -6.54 -6.21
CA GLN A 212 -2.75 -6.64 -7.56
C GLN A 212 -1.93 -7.92 -7.76
N LEU A 213 -1.13 -8.31 -6.76
CA LEU A 213 -0.43 -9.61 -6.77
C LEU A 213 -1.43 -10.78 -6.84
N GLN A 214 -2.52 -10.74 -6.05
CA GLN A 214 -3.57 -11.76 -6.09
C GLN A 214 -4.17 -11.90 -7.49
N HIS A 215 -4.39 -10.79 -8.17
CA HIS A 215 -4.94 -10.80 -9.54
C HIS A 215 -4.00 -11.49 -10.52
N PHE A 216 -2.71 -11.17 -10.43
CA PHE A 216 -1.66 -11.83 -11.22
C PHE A 216 -1.60 -13.34 -10.94
N LEU A 217 -1.56 -13.73 -9.65
CA LEU A 217 -1.50 -15.15 -9.25
C LEU A 217 -2.74 -15.93 -9.72
N SER A 218 -3.93 -15.30 -9.66
CA SER A 218 -5.17 -15.92 -10.12
C SER A 218 -5.17 -16.14 -11.62
N LYS A 219 -4.69 -15.17 -12.39
CA LYS A 219 -4.56 -15.31 -13.85
C LYS A 219 -3.57 -16.42 -14.21
N ARG A 220 -2.43 -16.48 -13.54
CA ARG A 220 -1.42 -17.53 -13.73
C ARG A 220 -1.98 -18.92 -13.40
N GLU A 221 -2.67 -19.06 -12.26
CA GLU A 221 -3.30 -20.32 -11.87
C GLU A 221 -4.33 -20.80 -12.91
N HIS A 222 -5.09 -19.87 -13.48
CA HIS A 222 -6.04 -20.18 -14.54
C HIS A 222 -5.34 -20.72 -15.79
N VAL A 223 -4.32 -20.03 -16.28
CA VAL A 223 -3.51 -20.47 -17.42
C VAL A 223 -2.87 -21.83 -17.19
N ASP A 224 -2.32 -22.07 -15.98
CA ASP A 224 -1.71 -23.36 -15.63
C ASP A 224 -2.76 -24.50 -15.58
N LYS A 225 -3.94 -24.22 -15.09
CA LYS A 225 -5.07 -25.18 -15.10
C LYS A 225 -5.49 -25.53 -16.52
N GLU A 226 -5.64 -24.54 -17.39
CA GLU A 226 -5.98 -24.75 -18.79
C GLU A 226 -4.89 -25.56 -19.53
N ARG A 227 -3.63 -25.25 -19.33
CA ARG A 227 -2.51 -26.03 -19.89
C ARG A 227 -2.53 -27.49 -19.43
N LYS A 228 -2.79 -27.74 -18.14
CA LYS A 228 -2.94 -29.11 -17.61
C LYS A 228 -4.12 -29.84 -18.23
N ARG A 229 -5.27 -29.17 -18.37
CA ARG A 229 -6.45 -29.75 -19.04
C ARG A 229 -6.16 -30.11 -20.51
N LEU A 230 -5.54 -29.20 -21.26
CA LEU A 230 -5.12 -29.46 -22.65
C LEU A 230 -4.15 -30.64 -22.73
N GLY A 231 -3.18 -30.75 -21.81
CA GLY A 231 -2.27 -31.89 -21.75
C GLY A 231 -2.99 -33.22 -21.51
N ILE A 232 -4.03 -33.22 -20.66
CA ILE A 232 -4.87 -34.40 -20.42
C ILE A 232 -5.67 -34.76 -21.69
N PHE A 233 -6.28 -33.80 -22.36
CA PHE A 233 -7.02 -34.01 -23.61
C PHE A 233 -6.10 -34.54 -24.70
N ALA A 234 -4.92 -33.95 -24.90
CA ALA A 234 -3.93 -34.40 -25.89
C ALA A 234 -3.50 -35.86 -25.65
N LYS A 235 -3.41 -36.30 -24.37
CA LYS A 235 -3.05 -37.67 -24.01
C LYS A 235 -4.15 -38.67 -24.26
N TYR A 236 -5.41 -38.33 -24.01
CA TYR A 236 -6.50 -39.31 -24.03
C TYR A 236 -7.35 -39.30 -25.31
N LEU A 237 -7.48 -38.16 -25.98
CA LEU A 237 -8.26 -38.06 -27.24
C LEU A 237 -7.82 -39.04 -28.32
N PRO A 238 -6.52 -39.30 -28.59
CA PRO A 238 -6.12 -40.29 -29.56
C PRO A 238 -6.63 -41.71 -29.23
N LYS A 239 -6.52 -42.08 -27.94
CA LYS A 239 -6.97 -43.38 -27.47
C LYS A 239 -8.49 -43.55 -27.60
N ILE A 240 -9.25 -42.52 -27.23
CA ILE A 240 -10.70 -42.50 -27.34
C ILE A 240 -11.13 -42.63 -28.81
N ALA A 241 -10.46 -41.89 -29.71
CA ALA A 241 -10.74 -41.97 -31.15
C ALA A 241 -10.46 -43.36 -31.72
N GLN A 242 -9.35 -43.98 -31.32
CA GLN A 242 -9.00 -45.34 -31.75
C GLN A 242 -10.03 -46.37 -31.25
N PHE A 243 -10.41 -46.32 -29.97
CA PHE A 243 -11.44 -47.22 -29.44
C PHE A 243 -12.82 -47.01 -30.09
N SER A 244 -13.21 -45.75 -30.31
CA SER A 244 -14.45 -45.41 -30.96
C SER A 244 -14.52 -45.88 -32.43
N ALA A 245 -13.42 -45.74 -33.16
CA ALA A 245 -13.30 -46.22 -34.55
C ALA A 245 -13.41 -47.75 -34.60
N ASN A 246 -12.69 -48.45 -33.72
CA ASN A 246 -12.76 -49.89 -33.61
C ASN A 246 -14.17 -50.40 -33.32
N LEU A 247 -14.88 -49.77 -32.35
CA LEU A 247 -16.27 -50.08 -31.98
C LEU A 247 -17.25 -49.85 -33.16
N ALA A 248 -16.99 -48.82 -33.96
CA ALA A 248 -17.82 -48.42 -35.10
C ALA A 248 -17.47 -49.20 -36.41
N GLY A 249 -16.48 -50.08 -36.38
CA GLY A 249 -15.99 -50.80 -37.55
C GLY A 249 -15.42 -49.89 -38.64
N LYS A 250 -14.90 -48.72 -38.27
CA LYS A 250 -14.33 -47.74 -39.21
C LYS A 250 -12.83 -47.80 -39.17
N GLU A 251 -12.19 -47.98 -40.35
CA GLU A 251 -10.74 -47.99 -40.50
C GLU A 251 -10.13 -46.59 -40.39
N LYS A 252 -10.87 -45.52 -40.70
CA LYS A 252 -10.37 -44.14 -40.71
C LYS A 252 -10.62 -43.48 -39.36
N LEU A 253 -9.51 -43.03 -38.70
CA LEU A 253 -9.54 -42.26 -37.49
C LEU A 253 -10.05 -40.85 -37.73
N PRO A 254 -10.81 -40.23 -36.83
CA PRO A 254 -11.17 -38.82 -36.90
C PRO A 254 -9.94 -37.92 -36.76
N ASP A 255 -9.97 -36.78 -37.40
CA ASP A 255 -8.87 -35.79 -37.34
C ASP A 255 -8.84 -35.11 -35.95
N ILE A 256 -7.96 -35.63 -35.10
CA ILE A 256 -7.81 -35.19 -33.71
C ILE A 256 -7.04 -33.86 -33.64
N ASP A 257 -6.13 -33.61 -34.57
CA ASP A 257 -5.33 -32.40 -34.57
C ASP A 257 -6.17 -31.16 -34.84
N LYS A 258 -7.21 -31.28 -35.64
CA LYS A 258 -8.19 -30.23 -35.87
C LYS A 258 -9.01 -29.91 -34.59
N LEU A 259 -9.38 -30.94 -33.82
CA LEU A 259 -10.08 -30.81 -32.56
C LEU A 259 -9.18 -30.16 -31.47
N LEU A 260 -7.92 -30.59 -31.35
CA LEU A 260 -6.95 -30.03 -30.43
C LEU A 260 -6.65 -28.54 -30.71
N LYS A 261 -6.50 -28.19 -31.99
CA LYS A 261 -6.31 -26.78 -32.42
C LYS A 261 -7.53 -25.92 -32.11
N SER A 262 -8.76 -26.43 -32.26
CA SER A 262 -9.96 -25.68 -31.89
C SER A 262 -10.04 -25.43 -30.38
N VAL A 263 -9.69 -26.41 -29.56
CA VAL A 263 -9.70 -26.27 -28.08
C VAL A 263 -8.58 -25.32 -27.62
N GLN A 264 -7.41 -25.32 -28.26
CA GLN A 264 -6.34 -24.36 -27.98
C GLN A 264 -6.75 -22.91 -28.27
N LYS A 265 -7.45 -22.69 -29.40
CA LYS A 265 -7.92 -21.36 -29.79
C LYS A 265 -8.95 -20.78 -28.81
N TYR A 266 -9.85 -21.63 -28.27
CA TYR A 266 -10.80 -21.22 -27.21
C TYR A 266 -10.13 -20.90 -25.87
N GLY A 267 -8.95 -21.48 -25.55
CA GLY A 267 -8.21 -21.20 -24.34
C GLY A 267 -7.31 -19.94 -24.40
N GLU A 268 -7.03 -19.43 -25.62
CA GLU A 268 -6.26 -18.18 -25.81
C GLU A 268 -7.15 -16.93 -25.88
N GLU A 269 -8.46 -17.09 -26.15
CA GLU A 269 -9.43 -16.00 -26.27
C GLU A 269 -10.18 -15.68 -24.92
N THR A 270 -9.90 -16.42 -23.82
CA THR A 270 -10.52 -16.22 -22.50
C THR A 270 -9.46 -15.80 -21.47
#